data_456d9e21f22835c514a9204617ef006c
#
_entry.id   456d9e21f22835c514a9204617ef006c
#
_cell.length_a   1.000
_cell.length_b   1.000
_cell.length_c   1.000
_cell.angle_alpha   90.00
_cell.angle_beta   90.00
_cell.angle_gamma   90.00
#
_symmetry.space_group_name_H-M   'P 1'
#
loop_
_entity.id
_entity.type
_entity.pdbx_description
1 polymer ?
#
loop_
_entity_poly.entity_id
_entity_poly.type
_entity_poly.pdbx_seq_one_letter_code
_entity_poly.pdbx_strand_id
1 'polypeptide(L)'
;MEHELKIKMNEKLFLRNPEETVLGRKIVHHGLLLINKLGFEHFTFKKLATEIETTEAGIYRYFENKHRLLVYLITWYWSYLEYKVSYTINNIQDPAIKLKNIIRVLVEEPRNDGFTSEFISEQDVYQLAIWEGSKSYLTRHVIQDNQDRFFKPYKDLCEHIAQILLEFNPNYPFAHSLASTVLEMSHSQKFFLENLPALTDFTIKDKDNKIVEFLESIVFNSIQVK
;
A
#
# COMPACT_ATOMS: atom_id res chain seq x y z
N MET A 1 2.17 21.61 13.04
CA MET A 1 2.87 20.56 13.83
C MET A 1 2.98 19.37 12.91
N GLU A 2 4.19 19.04 12.50
CA GLU A 2 4.42 17.79 11.77
C GLU A 2 4.24 16.64 12.76
N HIS A 3 3.32 15.74 12.49
CA HIS A 3 3.12 14.53 13.26
C HIS A 3 3.93 13.42 12.63
N GLU A 4 5.03 13.03 13.25
CA GLU A 4 5.82 11.87 12.83
C GLU A 4 4.97 10.62 13.01
N LEU A 5 4.64 9.96 11.90
CA LEU A 5 3.91 8.69 11.91
C LEU A 5 4.89 7.53 12.21
N LYS A 6 4.84 6.98 13.41
CA LYS A 6 5.58 5.77 13.78
C LYS A 6 4.74 4.52 13.50
N ILE A 7 5.06 3.84 12.42
CA ILE A 7 4.45 2.56 12.07
C ILE A 7 5.26 1.44 12.71
N LYS A 8 4.63 0.68 13.62
CA LYS A 8 5.29 -0.48 14.23
C LYS A 8 5.31 -1.65 13.23
N MET A 9 6.47 -1.92 12.66
CA MET A 9 6.68 -3.02 11.74
C MET A 9 6.76 -4.38 12.44
N ASN A 10 6.40 -5.45 11.72
CA ASN A 10 6.57 -6.81 12.20
C ASN A 10 8.07 -7.16 12.26
N GLU A 11 8.55 -7.56 13.45
CA GLU A 11 9.97 -7.84 13.71
C GLU A 11 10.55 -9.00 12.88
N LYS A 12 9.70 -9.88 12.33
CA LYS A 12 10.13 -10.96 11.44
C LYS A 12 10.45 -10.50 10.01
N LEU A 13 10.12 -9.25 9.64
CA LEU A 13 10.43 -8.69 8.32
C LEU A 13 11.91 -8.35 8.15
N PHE A 14 12.65 -8.22 9.24
CA PHE A 14 14.05 -7.81 9.23
C PHE A 14 14.88 -8.60 10.26
N LEU A 15 16.17 -8.67 10.02
CA LEU A 15 17.12 -9.30 10.96
C LEU A 15 17.60 -8.31 12.03
N ARG A 16 17.61 -7.03 11.69
CA ARG A 16 17.90 -5.90 12.56
C ARG A 16 16.94 -4.76 12.18
N ASN A 17 16.40 -4.09 13.20
CA ASN A 17 15.49 -2.97 12.95
C ASN A 17 16.16 -1.85 12.13
N PRO A 18 15.69 -1.60 10.89
CA PRO A 18 16.33 -0.60 10.03
C PRO A 18 16.07 0.83 10.52
N GLU A 19 15.02 1.08 11.28
CA GLU A 19 14.67 2.41 11.78
C GLU A 19 15.63 2.91 12.86
N GLU A 20 16.30 2.01 13.57
CA GLU A 20 17.16 2.35 14.69
C GLU A 20 18.56 2.85 14.28
N THR A 21 18.92 2.77 13.01
CA THR A 21 20.29 3.11 12.58
C THR A 21 20.30 3.96 11.31
N VAL A 22 21.31 4.80 11.17
CA VAL A 22 21.52 5.61 9.97
C VAL A 22 21.63 4.72 8.71
N LEU A 23 22.38 3.61 8.79
CA LEU A 23 22.54 2.69 7.66
C LEU A 23 21.23 1.99 7.33
N GLY A 24 20.48 1.55 8.33
CA GLY A 24 19.18 0.91 8.11
C GLY A 24 18.18 1.84 7.41
N ARG A 25 18.06 3.09 7.87
CA ARG A 25 17.22 4.11 7.20
C ARG A 25 17.68 4.39 5.77
N LYS A 26 18.99 4.48 5.51
CA LYS A 26 19.52 4.59 4.14
C LYS A 26 19.15 3.38 3.26
N ILE A 27 19.22 2.17 3.80
CA ILE A 27 18.85 0.94 3.06
C ILE A 27 17.39 1.00 2.65
N VAL A 28 16.47 1.36 3.55
CA VAL A 28 15.04 1.46 3.26
C VAL A 28 14.76 2.57 2.25
N HIS A 29 15.27 3.78 2.50
CA HIS A 29 15.08 4.95 1.64
C HIS A 29 15.59 4.71 0.21
N HIS A 30 16.87 4.41 0.06
CA HIS A 30 17.47 4.19 -1.27
C HIS A 30 17.00 2.89 -1.92
N GLY A 31 16.63 1.86 -1.12
CA GLY A 31 15.99 0.66 -1.61
C GLY A 31 14.67 0.96 -2.31
N LEU A 32 13.81 1.78 -1.68
CA LEU A 32 12.56 2.26 -2.26
C LEU A 32 12.81 3.02 -3.57
N LEU A 33 13.70 4.01 -3.58
CA LEU A 33 14.02 4.80 -4.77
C LEU A 33 14.58 3.95 -5.91
N LEU A 34 15.49 3.01 -5.61
CA LEU A 34 16.07 2.13 -6.62
C LEU A 34 15.07 1.13 -7.18
N ILE A 35 14.16 0.59 -6.38
CA ILE A 35 13.11 -0.30 -6.88
C ILE A 35 12.18 0.48 -7.80
N ASN A 36 11.76 1.69 -7.43
CA ASN A 36 10.95 2.54 -8.31
C ASN A 36 11.65 2.88 -9.63
N LYS A 37 12.97 3.14 -9.58
CA LYS A 37 13.77 3.50 -10.76
C LYS A 37 14.04 2.32 -11.71
N LEU A 38 14.34 1.14 -11.17
CA LEU A 38 14.84 -0.01 -11.94
C LEU A 38 13.80 -1.10 -12.16
N GLY A 39 12.71 -1.10 -11.39
CA GLY A 39 11.83 -2.23 -11.21
C GLY A 39 12.42 -3.28 -10.26
N PHE A 40 11.54 -4.02 -9.57
CA PHE A 40 11.97 -5.05 -8.60
C PHE A 40 12.82 -6.16 -9.22
N GLU A 41 12.55 -6.53 -10.48
CA GLU A 41 13.32 -7.57 -11.17
C GLU A 41 14.80 -7.21 -11.30
N HIS A 42 15.09 -5.97 -11.67
CA HIS A 42 16.45 -5.48 -11.89
C HIS A 42 17.12 -4.91 -10.64
N PHE A 43 16.38 -4.76 -9.55
CA PHE A 43 16.92 -4.36 -8.25
C PHE A 43 17.75 -5.50 -7.64
N THR A 44 18.93 -5.14 -7.08
CA THR A 44 19.80 -6.07 -6.35
C THR A 44 20.45 -5.38 -5.16
N PHE A 45 20.80 -6.13 -4.12
CA PHE A 45 21.55 -5.59 -2.98
C PHE A 45 22.94 -5.08 -3.37
N LYS A 46 23.54 -5.64 -4.41
CA LYS A 46 24.80 -5.12 -4.97
C LYS A 46 24.66 -3.67 -5.47
N LYS A 47 23.59 -3.39 -6.27
CA LYS A 47 23.32 -2.03 -6.76
C LYS A 47 23.02 -1.08 -5.61
N LEU A 48 22.24 -1.53 -4.64
CA LEU A 48 21.93 -0.73 -3.45
C LEU A 48 23.19 -0.44 -2.62
N ALA A 49 24.06 -1.44 -2.42
CA ALA A 49 25.33 -1.27 -1.70
C ALA A 49 26.24 -0.22 -2.35
N THR A 50 26.30 -0.23 -3.70
CA THR A 50 27.04 0.78 -4.47
C THR A 50 26.45 2.17 -4.29
N GLU A 51 25.10 2.28 -4.37
CA GLU A 51 24.38 3.57 -4.26
C GLU A 51 24.59 4.27 -2.90
N ILE A 52 24.59 3.48 -1.80
CA ILE A 52 24.71 4.03 -0.44
C ILE A 52 26.13 3.90 0.15
N GLU A 53 27.12 3.58 -0.68
CA GLU A 53 28.52 3.46 -0.30
C GLU A 53 28.75 2.48 0.87
N THR A 54 28.17 1.28 0.78
CA THR A 54 28.32 0.21 1.77
C THR A 54 28.66 -1.13 1.11
N THR A 55 28.71 -2.21 1.90
CA THR A 55 28.89 -3.57 1.40
C THR A 55 27.56 -4.32 1.34
N GLU A 56 27.44 -5.30 0.43
CA GLU A 56 26.25 -6.19 0.42
C GLU A 56 26.09 -6.88 1.78
N ALA A 57 27.17 -7.30 2.43
CA ALA A 57 27.13 -7.88 3.77
C ALA A 57 26.54 -6.93 4.82
N GLY A 58 26.74 -5.61 4.65
CA GLY A 58 26.11 -4.57 5.46
C GLY A 58 24.58 -4.58 5.34
N ILE A 59 24.07 -4.75 4.12
CA ILE A 59 22.62 -4.81 3.83
C ILE A 59 22.02 -6.12 4.35
N TYR A 60 22.67 -7.27 4.12
CA TYR A 60 22.22 -8.59 4.62
C TYR A 60 22.09 -8.68 6.14
N ARG A 61 22.69 -7.77 6.91
CA ARG A 61 22.46 -7.66 8.36
C ARG A 61 21.06 -7.14 8.71
N TYR A 62 20.36 -6.48 7.76
CA TYR A 62 19.02 -5.92 7.97
C TYR A 62 17.94 -6.77 7.29
N PHE A 63 18.16 -7.19 6.06
CA PHE A 63 17.20 -7.95 5.28
C PHE A 63 17.82 -9.21 4.70
N GLU A 64 17.17 -10.34 4.92
CA GLU A 64 17.61 -11.65 4.45
C GLU A 64 17.76 -11.70 2.91
N ASN A 65 16.90 -11.02 2.21
CA ASN A 65 16.87 -10.94 0.75
C ASN A 65 16.07 -9.72 0.26
N LYS A 66 16.13 -9.45 -1.05
CA LYS A 66 15.43 -8.32 -1.65
C LYS A 66 13.90 -8.42 -1.54
N HIS A 67 13.34 -9.62 -1.48
CA HIS A 67 11.91 -9.83 -1.28
C HIS A 67 11.47 -9.35 0.11
N ARG A 68 12.25 -9.63 1.17
CA ARG A 68 11.97 -9.12 2.52
C ARG A 68 11.95 -7.59 2.58
N LEU A 69 12.84 -6.93 1.87
CA LEU A 69 12.82 -5.47 1.76
C LEU A 69 11.55 -4.99 1.02
N LEU A 70 11.15 -5.64 -0.09
CA LEU A 70 9.90 -5.29 -0.79
C LEU A 70 8.69 -5.49 0.13
N VAL A 71 8.58 -6.63 0.80
CA VAL A 71 7.47 -6.91 1.72
C VAL A 71 7.45 -5.90 2.88
N TYR A 72 8.63 -5.49 3.40
CA TYR A 72 8.73 -4.42 4.41
C TYR A 72 8.11 -3.11 3.90
N LEU A 73 8.52 -2.65 2.71
CA LEU A 73 8.02 -1.41 2.11
C LEU A 73 6.51 -1.45 1.83
N ILE A 74 6.01 -2.56 1.29
CA ILE A 74 4.58 -2.74 0.99
C ILE A 74 3.76 -2.89 2.28
N THR A 75 4.28 -3.55 3.31
CA THR A 75 3.63 -3.62 4.63
C THR A 75 3.55 -2.24 5.29
N TRP A 76 4.60 -1.43 5.14
CA TRP A 76 4.59 -0.04 5.59
C TRP A 76 3.51 0.77 4.88
N TYR A 77 3.41 0.63 3.55
CA TYR A 77 2.36 1.29 2.76
C TYR A 77 0.94 0.94 3.22
N TRP A 78 0.66 -0.35 3.43
CA TRP A 78 -0.66 -0.78 3.90
C TRP A 78 -0.97 -0.27 5.31
N SER A 79 0.02 -0.23 6.19
CA SER A 79 -0.15 0.34 7.54
C SER A 79 -0.42 1.84 7.49
N TYR A 80 0.27 2.56 6.63
CA TYR A 80 0.03 3.98 6.38
C TYR A 80 -1.38 4.22 5.83
N LEU A 81 -1.80 3.43 4.85
CA LEU A 81 -3.11 3.57 4.22
C LEU A 81 -4.25 3.25 5.20
N GLU A 82 -4.10 2.22 6.02
CA GLU A 82 -5.04 1.87 7.09
C GLU A 82 -5.19 3.02 8.10
N TYR A 83 -4.06 3.61 8.52
CA TYR A 83 -4.08 4.80 9.37
C TYR A 83 -4.81 5.97 8.70
N LYS A 84 -4.51 6.26 7.43
CA LYS A 84 -5.12 7.36 6.66
C LYS A 84 -6.63 7.16 6.49
N VAL A 85 -7.06 5.95 6.20
CA VAL A 85 -8.49 5.59 6.15
C VAL A 85 -9.16 5.83 7.49
N SER A 86 -8.59 5.28 8.56
CA SER A 86 -9.13 5.43 9.94
C SER A 86 -9.23 6.91 10.34
N TYR A 87 -8.22 7.71 10.04
CA TYR A 87 -8.22 9.14 10.31
C TYR A 87 -9.31 9.89 9.53
N THR A 88 -9.44 9.58 8.23
CA THR A 88 -10.37 10.27 7.32
C THR A 88 -11.83 10.01 7.66
N ILE A 89 -12.17 8.82 8.15
CA ILE A 89 -13.55 8.46 8.51
C ILE A 89 -13.87 8.68 9.99
N ASN A 90 -12.89 9.14 10.77
CA ASN A 90 -13.10 9.42 12.18
C ASN A 90 -14.24 10.44 12.35
N ASN A 91 -15.14 10.18 13.31
CA ASN A 91 -16.34 10.98 13.60
C ASN A 91 -17.41 11.04 12.48
N ILE A 92 -17.30 10.26 11.40
CA ILE A 92 -18.34 10.10 10.38
C ILE A 92 -19.26 8.95 10.80
N GLN A 93 -20.56 9.21 10.89
CA GLN A 93 -21.55 8.18 11.28
C GLN A 93 -22.16 7.48 10.05
N ASP A 94 -22.38 8.20 8.96
CA ASP A 94 -23.00 7.68 7.75
C ASP A 94 -22.04 6.73 6.99
N PRO A 95 -22.37 5.43 6.87
CA PRO A 95 -21.53 4.47 6.19
C PRO A 95 -21.37 4.77 4.69
N ALA A 96 -22.33 5.41 4.04
CA ALA A 96 -22.19 5.80 2.64
C ALA A 96 -21.13 6.89 2.47
N ILE A 97 -21.08 7.86 3.39
CA ILE A 97 -20.05 8.91 3.40
C ILE A 97 -18.69 8.31 3.73
N LYS A 98 -18.63 7.38 4.71
CA LYS A 98 -17.38 6.64 5.01
C LYS A 98 -16.84 5.95 3.75
N LEU A 99 -17.66 5.17 3.03
CA LEU A 99 -17.27 4.44 1.83
C LEU A 99 -16.75 5.37 0.73
N LYS A 100 -17.43 6.49 0.46
CA LYS A 100 -16.97 7.47 -0.52
C LYS A 100 -15.61 8.07 -0.15
N ASN A 101 -15.41 8.41 1.12
CA ASN A 101 -14.13 8.95 1.58
C ASN A 101 -13.01 7.91 1.51
N ILE A 102 -13.30 6.65 1.84
CA ILE A 102 -12.35 5.55 1.71
C ILE A 102 -11.91 5.40 0.26
N ILE A 103 -12.86 5.31 -0.69
CA ILE A 103 -12.55 5.17 -2.12
C ILE A 103 -11.64 6.30 -2.58
N ARG A 104 -11.88 7.53 -2.15
CA ARG A 104 -11.01 8.67 -2.47
C ARG A 104 -9.60 8.50 -1.91
N VAL A 105 -9.48 8.09 -0.64
CA VAL A 105 -8.17 7.83 -0.01
C VAL A 105 -7.40 6.74 -0.74
N LEU A 106 -8.09 5.70 -1.26
CA LEU A 106 -7.45 4.60 -2.00
C LEU A 106 -6.94 5.01 -3.38
N VAL A 107 -7.59 5.99 -4.02
CA VAL A 107 -7.31 6.40 -5.41
C VAL A 107 -6.40 7.63 -5.49
N GLU A 108 -6.62 8.62 -4.62
CA GLU A 108 -5.88 9.88 -4.68
C GLU A 108 -4.40 9.70 -4.32
N GLU A 109 -3.54 10.29 -5.14
CA GLU A 109 -2.12 10.36 -4.82
C GLU A 109 -1.89 11.04 -3.46
N PRO A 110 -0.96 10.52 -2.65
CA PRO A 110 -0.61 11.18 -1.40
C PRO A 110 -0.19 12.62 -1.66
N ARG A 111 -0.79 13.54 -0.92
CA ARG A 111 -0.34 14.94 -0.87
C ARG A 111 0.52 15.08 0.37
N ASN A 112 1.52 15.94 0.33
CA ASN A 112 2.32 16.30 1.52
C ASN A 112 1.40 17.00 2.55
N ASP A 113 0.64 16.19 3.29
CA ASP A 113 -0.35 16.64 4.27
C ASP A 113 0.18 16.62 5.72
N GLY A 114 1.51 16.53 5.87
CA GLY A 114 2.18 16.65 7.16
C GLY A 114 2.38 15.33 7.91
N PHE A 115 2.04 14.20 7.30
CA PHE A 115 2.38 12.87 7.83
C PHE A 115 3.64 12.39 7.11
N THR A 116 4.80 12.68 7.67
CA THR A 116 6.07 12.29 7.05
C THR A 116 6.80 11.27 7.91
N SER A 117 7.31 10.22 7.28
CA SER A 117 8.41 9.44 7.83
C SER A 117 9.73 10.11 7.42
N GLU A 118 10.73 10.16 8.32
CA GLU A 118 12.03 10.75 8.00
C GLU A 118 12.75 10.07 6.81
N PHE A 119 12.36 8.85 6.44
CA PHE A 119 13.10 8.02 5.47
C PHE A 119 12.23 7.28 4.45
N ILE A 120 10.90 7.38 4.53
CA ILE A 120 9.97 6.84 3.52
C ILE A 120 9.06 7.97 3.05
N SER A 121 9.16 8.30 1.76
CA SER A 121 8.25 9.21 1.09
C SER A 121 6.94 8.51 0.78
N GLU A 122 5.82 9.12 1.15
CA GLU A 122 4.47 8.59 0.88
C GLU A 122 4.23 8.43 -0.62
N GLN A 123 4.68 9.38 -1.41
CA GLN A 123 4.54 9.34 -2.86
C GLN A 123 5.35 8.19 -3.47
N ASP A 124 6.60 7.99 -3.00
CA ASP A 124 7.45 6.93 -3.53
C ASP A 124 6.93 5.54 -3.17
N VAL A 125 6.41 5.36 -1.95
CA VAL A 125 5.86 4.06 -1.55
C VAL A 125 4.50 3.79 -2.18
N TYR A 126 3.68 4.82 -2.45
CA TYR A 126 2.46 4.71 -3.24
C TYR A 126 2.79 4.26 -4.68
N GLN A 127 3.77 4.90 -5.31
CA GLN A 127 4.25 4.49 -6.64
C GLN A 127 4.73 3.03 -6.64
N LEU A 128 5.50 2.63 -5.62
CA LEU A 128 5.93 1.24 -5.44
C LEU A 128 4.74 0.28 -5.34
N ALA A 129 3.70 0.64 -4.59
CA ALA A 129 2.53 -0.20 -4.41
C ALA A 129 1.77 -0.43 -5.73
N ILE A 130 1.63 0.59 -6.56
CA ILE A 130 1.01 0.49 -7.89
C ILE A 130 1.80 -0.45 -8.81
N TRP A 131 3.12 -0.33 -8.85
CA TRP A 131 3.95 -1.06 -9.81
C TRP A 131 4.38 -2.45 -9.34
N GLU A 132 4.65 -2.60 -8.06
CA GLU A 132 5.32 -3.77 -7.52
C GLU A 132 4.54 -4.44 -6.37
N GLY A 133 3.43 -3.83 -5.94
CA GLY A 133 2.67 -4.27 -4.76
C GLY A 133 2.25 -5.74 -4.82
N SER A 134 1.73 -6.18 -5.95
CA SER A 134 1.31 -7.57 -6.15
C SER A 134 2.45 -8.58 -6.04
N LYS A 135 3.70 -8.20 -6.35
CA LYS A 135 4.87 -9.07 -6.22
C LYS A 135 5.25 -9.37 -4.76
N SER A 136 4.70 -8.64 -3.80
CA SER A 136 4.89 -8.93 -2.39
C SER A 136 4.16 -10.21 -1.94
N TYR A 137 3.04 -10.56 -2.58
CA TYR A 137 2.20 -11.72 -2.22
C TYR A 137 1.95 -12.72 -3.35
N LEU A 138 2.07 -12.34 -4.64
CA LEU A 138 1.95 -13.27 -5.76
C LEU A 138 3.25 -14.08 -5.94
N THR A 139 3.67 -14.76 -4.90
CA THR A 139 4.89 -15.57 -4.85
C THR A 139 4.65 -16.95 -4.27
N ARG A 140 5.58 -17.88 -4.47
CA ARG A 140 5.53 -19.20 -3.84
C ARG A 140 5.74 -19.16 -2.32
N HIS A 141 6.26 -18.04 -1.79
CA HIS A 141 6.51 -17.83 -0.35
C HIS A 141 5.29 -17.29 0.40
N VAL A 142 4.19 -16.97 -0.30
CA VAL A 142 3.00 -16.34 0.28
C VAL A 142 2.43 -17.10 1.50
N ILE A 143 2.46 -18.43 1.48
CA ILE A 143 1.94 -19.24 2.60
C ILE A 143 2.76 -18.97 3.87
N GLN A 144 4.09 -19.00 3.77
CA GLN A 144 4.98 -18.74 4.91
C GLN A 144 4.88 -17.29 5.37
N ASP A 145 4.91 -16.34 4.43
CA ASP A 145 4.79 -14.91 4.72
C ASP A 145 3.45 -14.58 5.41
N ASN A 146 2.38 -15.31 5.03
CA ASN A 146 1.08 -15.20 5.66
C ASN A 146 1.06 -15.79 7.09
N GLN A 147 1.72 -16.94 7.33
CA GLN A 147 1.89 -17.51 8.67
C GLN A 147 2.69 -16.57 9.59
N ASP A 148 3.69 -15.89 9.03
CA ASP A 148 4.48 -14.87 9.72
C ASP A 148 3.75 -13.52 9.89
N ARG A 149 2.49 -13.43 9.42
CA ARG A 149 1.60 -12.26 9.54
C ARG A 149 2.12 -11.00 8.85
N PHE A 150 2.88 -11.12 7.76
CA PHE A 150 3.38 -9.96 7.03
C PHE A 150 2.27 -9.17 6.36
N PHE A 151 1.19 -9.84 5.96
CA PHE A 151 0.04 -9.21 5.32
C PHE A 151 -1.04 -8.75 6.33
N LYS A 152 -0.71 -8.67 7.63
CA LYS A 152 -1.68 -8.26 8.64
C LYS A 152 -2.26 -6.86 8.36
N PRO A 153 -1.47 -5.80 8.08
CA PRO A 153 -2.02 -4.48 7.81
C PRO A 153 -2.95 -4.44 6.59
N TYR A 154 -2.61 -5.17 5.52
CA TYR A 154 -3.48 -5.31 4.35
C TYR A 154 -4.82 -5.97 4.69
N LYS A 155 -4.78 -7.04 5.50
CA LYS A 155 -5.99 -7.74 5.95
C LYS A 155 -6.82 -6.89 6.91
N ASP A 156 -6.18 -6.15 7.82
CA ASP A 156 -6.86 -5.27 8.76
C ASP A 156 -7.59 -4.15 8.00
N LEU A 157 -6.96 -3.55 6.97
CA LEU A 157 -7.60 -2.58 6.11
C LEU A 157 -8.79 -3.18 5.34
N CYS A 158 -8.62 -4.39 4.78
CA CYS A 158 -9.71 -5.10 4.09
C CYS A 158 -10.87 -5.41 5.03
N GLU A 159 -10.59 -5.88 6.25
CA GLU A 159 -11.60 -6.12 7.30
C GLU A 159 -12.33 -4.83 7.66
N HIS A 160 -11.59 -3.73 7.88
CA HIS A 160 -12.17 -2.44 8.23
C HIS A 160 -13.16 -1.95 7.16
N ILE A 161 -12.78 -2.04 5.88
CA ILE A 161 -13.68 -1.69 4.77
C ILE A 161 -14.88 -2.63 4.72
N ALA A 162 -14.68 -3.94 4.92
CA ALA A 162 -15.75 -4.93 4.92
C ALA A 162 -16.79 -4.65 6.04
N GLN A 163 -16.35 -4.25 7.22
CA GLN A 163 -17.24 -3.87 8.31
C GLN A 163 -18.11 -2.65 7.94
N ILE A 164 -17.54 -1.65 7.27
CA ILE A 164 -18.32 -0.47 6.84
C ILE A 164 -19.33 -0.84 5.72
N LEU A 165 -18.97 -1.78 4.83
CA LEU A 165 -19.92 -2.34 3.86
C LEU A 165 -21.09 -3.03 4.56
N LEU A 166 -20.84 -3.75 5.65
CA LEU A 166 -21.87 -4.41 6.48
C LEU A 166 -22.63 -3.41 7.37
N GLU A 167 -22.04 -2.30 7.77
CA GLU A 167 -22.79 -1.19 8.39
C GLU A 167 -23.84 -0.63 7.42
N PHE A 168 -23.53 -0.55 6.11
CA PHE A 168 -24.46 -0.09 5.07
C PHE A 168 -25.51 -1.14 4.73
N ASN A 169 -25.11 -2.38 4.49
CA ASN A 169 -25.99 -3.53 4.22
C ASN A 169 -25.56 -4.76 5.02
N PRO A 170 -26.18 -5.00 6.20
CA PRO A 170 -25.82 -6.13 7.06
C PRO A 170 -26.00 -7.52 6.44
N ASN A 171 -26.79 -7.62 5.37
CA ASN A 171 -27.06 -8.89 4.67
C ASN A 171 -26.20 -9.09 3.42
N TYR A 172 -25.23 -8.21 3.15
CA TYR A 172 -24.38 -8.36 1.97
C TYR A 172 -23.38 -9.53 2.14
N PRO A 173 -23.47 -10.57 1.29
CA PRO A 173 -22.74 -11.82 1.57
C PRO A 173 -21.25 -11.80 1.17
N PHE A 174 -20.79 -10.76 0.45
CA PHE A 174 -19.46 -10.71 -0.15
C PHE A 174 -18.63 -9.51 0.30
N ALA A 175 -18.81 -9.04 1.55
CA ALA A 175 -18.19 -7.82 2.03
C ALA A 175 -16.65 -7.84 1.94
N HIS A 176 -15.98 -8.92 2.37
CA HIS A 176 -14.53 -9.05 2.26
C HIS A 176 -14.04 -9.15 0.81
N SER A 177 -14.78 -9.88 -0.04
CA SER A 177 -14.44 -10.00 -1.46
C SER A 177 -14.56 -8.65 -2.17
N LEU A 178 -15.60 -7.87 -1.87
CA LEU A 178 -15.76 -6.53 -2.43
C LEU A 178 -14.67 -5.58 -1.90
N ALA A 179 -14.37 -5.62 -0.61
CA ALA A 179 -13.32 -4.79 -0.01
C ALA A 179 -11.95 -5.05 -0.66
N SER A 180 -11.52 -6.32 -0.78
CA SER A 180 -10.25 -6.66 -1.43
C SER A 180 -10.27 -6.31 -2.93
N THR A 181 -11.39 -6.48 -3.61
CA THR A 181 -11.53 -6.09 -5.02
C THR A 181 -11.36 -4.59 -5.20
N VAL A 182 -11.98 -3.76 -4.36
CA VAL A 182 -11.85 -2.29 -4.43
C VAL A 182 -10.41 -1.85 -4.15
N LEU A 183 -9.74 -2.46 -3.16
CA LEU A 183 -8.33 -2.20 -2.86
C LEU A 183 -7.43 -2.49 -4.07
N GLU A 184 -7.55 -3.67 -4.67
CA GLU A 184 -6.73 -4.06 -5.83
C GLU A 184 -7.08 -3.23 -7.08
N MET A 185 -8.36 -2.97 -7.31
CA MET A 185 -8.80 -2.20 -8.48
C MET A 185 -8.36 -0.74 -8.42
N SER A 186 -8.26 -0.14 -7.23
CA SER A 186 -7.77 1.25 -7.11
C SER A 186 -6.37 1.39 -7.69
N HIS A 187 -5.46 0.47 -7.39
CA HIS A 187 -4.10 0.44 -7.92
C HIS A 187 -4.05 0.01 -9.39
N SER A 188 -4.81 -1.04 -9.74
CA SER A 188 -4.82 -1.56 -11.11
C SER A 188 -5.34 -0.55 -12.12
N GLN A 189 -6.42 0.18 -11.80
CA GLN A 189 -6.97 1.20 -12.68
C GLN A 189 -6.02 2.40 -12.84
N LYS A 190 -5.30 2.77 -11.77
CA LYS A 190 -4.26 3.79 -11.86
C LYS A 190 -3.11 3.34 -12.77
N PHE A 191 -2.64 2.11 -12.60
CA PHE A 191 -1.63 1.52 -13.47
C PHE A 191 -2.07 1.45 -14.93
N PHE A 192 -3.32 1.04 -15.20
CA PHE A 192 -3.86 0.95 -16.57
C PHE A 192 -3.96 2.33 -17.21
N LEU A 193 -4.45 3.32 -16.48
CA LEU A 193 -4.53 4.69 -16.96
C LEU A 193 -3.19 5.22 -17.47
N GLU A 194 -2.12 4.91 -16.74
CA GLU A 194 -0.78 5.42 -17.05
C GLU A 194 -0.04 4.59 -18.10
N ASN A 195 -0.23 3.25 -18.12
CA ASN A 195 0.62 2.34 -18.85
C ASN A 195 -0.10 1.49 -19.91
N LEU A 196 -1.38 1.21 -19.72
CA LEU A 196 -2.19 0.35 -20.58
C LEU A 196 -3.57 0.98 -20.85
N PRO A 197 -3.64 2.18 -21.47
CA PRO A 197 -4.86 2.96 -21.57
C PRO A 197 -6.00 2.25 -22.32
N ALA A 198 -5.71 1.20 -23.09
CA ALA A 198 -6.75 0.39 -23.75
C ALA A 198 -7.53 -0.53 -22.77
N LEU A 199 -7.08 -0.65 -21.51
CA LEU A 199 -7.75 -1.44 -20.47
C LEU A 199 -8.62 -0.59 -19.53
N THR A 200 -8.78 0.69 -19.82
CA THR A 200 -9.62 1.61 -19.04
C THR A 200 -10.33 2.61 -19.96
N ASP A 201 -11.48 3.12 -19.53
CA ASP A 201 -12.22 4.18 -20.24
C ASP A 201 -11.83 5.59 -19.75
N PHE A 202 -10.79 5.69 -18.93
CA PHE A 202 -10.35 6.95 -18.34
C PHE A 202 -9.20 7.56 -19.15
N THR A 203 -9.07 8.88 -19.05
CA THR A 203 -7.95 9.62 -19.65
C THR A 203 -7.13 10.32 -18.57
N ILE A 204 -5.85 10.62 -18.87
CA ILE A 204 -4.97 11.36 -17.96
C ILE A 204 -5.58 12.71 -17.53
N LYS A 205 -6.46 13.28 -18.35
CA LYS A 205 -7.18 14.54 -18.01
C LYS A 205 -8.24 14.36 -16.93
N ASP A 206 -8.84 13.16 -16.86
CA ASP A 206 -9.88 12.83 -15.87
C ASP A 206 -9.27 12.60 -14.49
N LYS A 207 -7.98 12.28 -14.46
CA LYS A 207 -7.23 11.94 -13.24
C LYS A 207 -8.00 10.94 -12.34
N ASP A 208 -7.90 11.16 -11.05
CA ASP A 208 -8.45 10.27 -10.02
C ASP A 208 -9.99 10.28 -9.99
N ASN A 209 -10.64 11.37 -10.41
CA ASN A 209 -12.10 11.54 -10.30
C ASN A 209 -12.89 10.41 -10.98
N LYS A 210 -12.47 10.00 -12.19
CA LYS A 210 -13.18 8.94 -12.94
C LYS A 210 -12.96 7.56 -12.34
N ILE A 211 -11.80 7.31 -11.77
CA ILE A 211 -11.52 6.06 -11.03
C ILE A 211 -12.40 6.02 -9.77
N VAL A 212 -12.53 7.15 -9.05
CA VAL A 212 -13.41 7.27 -7.88
C VAL A 212 -14.87 7.01 -8.29
N GLU A 213 -15.40 7.69 -9.31
CA GLU A 213 -16.77 7.47 -9.82
C GLU A 213 -17.02 5.98 -10.17
N PHE A 214 -16.07 5.35 -10.83
CA PHE A 214 -16.16 3.95 -11.23
C PHE A 214 -16.21 3.02 -10.01
N LEU A 215 -15.31 3.20 -9.04
CA LEU A 215 -15.28 2.38 -7.82
C LEU A 215 -16.52 2.63 -6.95
N GLU A 216 -16.97 3.88 -6.81
CA GLU A 216 -18.25 4.19 -6.15
C GLU A 216 -19.40 3.46 -6.82
N SER A 217 -19.47 3.46 -8.16
CA SER A 217 -20.51 2.76 -8.92
C SER A 217 -20.50 1.25 -8.63
N ILE A 218 -19.32 0.60 -8.65
CA ILE A 218 -19.18 -0.84 -8.31
C ILE A 218 -19.67 -1.10 -6.90
N VAL A 219 -19.19 -0.35 -5.93
CA VAL A 219 -19.50 -0.56 -4.51
C VAL A 219 -21.01 -0.39 -4.30
N PHE A 220 -21.56 0.77 -4.63
CA PHE A 220 -22.95 1.06 -4.30
C PHE A 220 -23.96 0.23 -5.10
N ASN A 221 -23.67 -0.14 -6.35
CA ASN A 221 -24.54 -1.07 -7.09
C ASN A 221 -24.50 -2.50 -6.52
N SER A 222 -23.36 -2.90 -5.93
CA SER A 222 -23.20 -4.23 -5.34
C SER A 222 -23.92 -4.37 -4.00
N ILE A 223 -23.89 -3.31 -3.17
CA ILE A 223 -24.44 -3.35 -1.80
C ILE A 223 -25.88 -2.82 -1.68
N GLN A 224 -26.52 -2.43 -2.79
CA GLN A 224 -27.92 -2.01 -2.75
C GLN A 224 -28.81 -3.09 -2.14
N VAL A 225 -29.65 -2.68 -1.20
CA VAL A 225 -30.73 -3.55 -0.68
C VAL A 225 -31.79 -3.68 -1.78
N LYS A 226 -31.99 -4.88 -2.29
CA LYS A 226 -33.07 -5.20 -3.24
C LYS A 226 -34.39 -5.30 -2.52
#